data_ad7b75e9edac537e4e2ab86935a433c3
#
_entry.id   ad7b75e9edac537e4e2ab86935a433c3
#
_cell.length_a   1.000
_cell.length_b   1.000
_cell.length_c   1.000
_cell.angle_alpha   90.00
_cell.angle_beta   90.00
_cell.angle_gamma   90.00
#
_symmetry.space_group_name_H-M   'P 1'
#
loop_
_entity.id
_entity.type
_entity.pdbx_description
1 polymer ?
#
loop_
_entity_poly.entity_id
_entity_poly.type
_entity_poly.pdbx_seq_one_letter_code
_entity_poly.pdbx_strand_id
1 'polypeptide(L)'
;MQSFSRGWSFLKQAWEMAFKDKDLLKPSIYALVVGMIVSVIGIIPIVGAAMVVGNSQVGNVILFVLGGILVFVQFVVTYVFSGMTVHLIYGYLTEGDGDMGKAWAIVRRDFFDILTLAAASTAVNLLRSLANRNRRGSVVGGIARAATGLL
;
A
#
# COMPACT_ATOMS: atom_id res chain seq x y z
N MET A 1 20.95 13.74 22.15
CA MET A 1 21.23 12.29 22.11
C MET A 1 20.20 11.42 22.85
N GLN A 2 19.46 11.97 23.83
CA GLN A 2 18.43 11.21 24.58
C GLN A 2 17.22 10.74 23.75
N SER A 3 16.83 11.47 22.69
CA SER A 3 15.70 11.11 21.84
C SER A 3 15.96 9.85 21.00
N PHE A 4 17.21 9.69 20.51
CA PHE A 4 17.60 8.51 19.76
C PHE A 4 17.67 7.25 20.63
N SER A 5 18.21 7.38 21.84
CA SER A 5 18.27 6.30 22.81
C SER A 5 16.88 5.81 23.22
N ARG A 6 15.92 6.73 23.42
CA ARG A 6 14.52 6.37 23.68
C ARG A 6 13.87 5.65 22.49
N GLY A 7 14.06 6.18 21.28
CA GLY A 7 13.56 5.53 20.07
C GLY A 7 14.11 4.11 19.88
N TRP A 8 15.40 3.93 20.16
CA TRP A 8 16.04 2.62 20.09
C TRP A 8 15.50 1.64 21.15
N SER A 9 15.26 2.10 22.37
CA SER A 9 14.68 1.26 23.42
C SER A 9 13.25 0.84 23.10
N PHE A 10 12.43 1.73 22.51
CA PHE A 10 11.09 1.38 22.02
C PHE A 10 11.15 0.34 20.90
N LEU A 11 12.06 0.51 19.97
CA LEU A 11 12.24 -0.43 18.85
C LEU A 11 12.63 -1.82 19.36
N LYS A 12 13.53 -1.89 20.35
CA LYS A 12 13.93 -3.14 20.99
C LYS A 12 12.78 -3.81 21.73
N GLN A 13 11.99 -3.04 22.50
CA GLN A 13 10.81 -3.56 23.20
C GLN A 13 9.74 -4.07 22.22
N ALA A 14 9.47 -3.33 21.14
CA ALA A 14 8.54 -3.75 20.10
C ALA A 14 9.01 -5.04 19.42
N TRP A 15 10.33 -5.15 19.17
CA TRP A 15 10.94 -6.35 18.61
C TRP A 15 10.81 -7.54 19.54
N GLU A 16 11.17 -7.39 20.80
CA GLU A 16 11.04 -8.45 21.82
C GLU A 16 9.58 -8.91 21.98
N MET A 17 8.62 -7.98 21.97
CA MET A 17 7.19 -8.26 22.03
C MET A 17 6.73 -9.07 20.80
N ALA A 18 7.13 -8.65 19.59
CA ALA A 18 6.77 -9.31 18.35
C ALA A 18 7.27 -10.76 18.26
N PHE A 19 8.47 -11.04 18.84
CA PHE A 19 9.00 -12.41 18.85
C PHE A 19 8.51 -13.26 20.01
N LYS A 20 8.02 -12.64 21.10
CA LYS A 20 7.46 -13.33 22.26
C LYS A 20 6.08 -13.92 21.94
N ASP A 21 5.28 -13.19 21.17
CA ASP A 21 3.99 -13.64 20.69
C ASP A 21 4.01 -13.79 19.16
N LYS A 22 4.06 -15.05 18.72
CA LYS A 22 4.07 -15.38 17.27
C LYS A 22 2.79 -14.94 16.56
N ASP A 23 1.69 -14.76 17.27
CA ASP A 23 0.42 -14.35 16.69
C ASP A 23 0.45 -12.89 16.23
N LEU A 24 1.26 -12.04 16.87
CA LEU A 24 1.48 -10.65 16.44
C LEU A 24 2.20 -10.55 15.08
N LEU A 25 3.04 -11.51 14.74
CA LEU A 25 3.78 -11.53 13.47
C LEU A 25 2.96 -12.10 12.31
N LYS A 26 1.98 -12.97 12.58
CA LYS A 26 1.18 -13.64 11.56
C LYS A 26 0.53 -12.68 10.54
N PRO A 27 -0.16 -11.58 10.96
CA PRO A 27 -0.78 -10.67 9.99
C PRO A 27 0.22 -10.03 9.05
N SER A 28 1.40 -9.66 9.56
CA SER A 28 2.45 -9.02 8.75
C SER A 28 3.00 -9.99 7.69
N ILE A 29 3.22 -11.25 8.06
CA ILE A 29 3.65 -12.29 7.12
C ILE A 29 2.57 -12.58 6.09
N TYR A 30 1.31 -12.72 6.51
CA TYR A 30 0.18 -12.92 5.60
C TYR A 30 -0.02 -11.71 4.67
N ALA A 31 0.11 -10.48 5.17
CA ALA A 31 0.06 -9.28 4.35
C ALA A 31 1.10 -9.29 3.24
N LEU A 32 2.33 -9.69 3.56
CA LEU A 32 3.42 -9.77 2.60
C LEU A 32 3.14 -10.84 1.54
N VAL A 33 2.74 -12.04 1.95
CA VAL A 33 2.43 -13.15 1.03
C VAL A 33 1.24 -12.81 0.14
N VAL A 34 0.13 -12.37 0.72
CA VAL A 34 -1.08 -11.99 -0.02
C VAL A 34 -0.80 -10.80 -0.94
N GLY A 35 -0.08 -9.77 -0.46
CA GLY A 35 0.32 -8.62 -1.27
C GLY A 35 1.19 -9.02 -2.46
N MET A 36 2.12 -9.96 -2.28
CA MET A 36 2.94 -10.50 -3.37
C MET A 36 2.08 -11.25 -4.41
N ILE A 37 1.18 -12.13 -3.96
CA ILE A 37 0.26 -12.87 -4.84
C ILE A 37 -0.61 -11.90 -5.64
N VAL A 38 -1.21 -10.91 -4.98
CA VAL A 38 -2.05 -9.88 -5.63
C VAL A 38 -1.24 -9.08 -6.64
N SER A 39 0.01 -8.72 -6.32
CA SER A 39 0.90 -8.02 -7.26
C SER A 39 1.18 -8.86 -8.50
N VAL A 40 1.55 -10.13 -8.34
CA VAL A 40 1.86 -11.02 -9.46
C VAL A 40 0.63 -11.23 -10.35
N ILE A 41 -0.53 -11.55 -9.75
CA ILE A 41 -1.78 -11.75 -10.49
C ILE A 41 -2.23 -10.46 -11.18
N GLY A 42 -2.10 -9.30 -10.53
CA GLY A 42 -2.52 -8.01 -11.06
C GLY A 42 -1.62 -7.46 -12.16
N ILE A 43 -0.33 -7.80 -12.17
CA ILE A 43 0.61 -7.39 -13.23
C ILE A 43 0.32 -8.11 -14.55
N ILE A 44 -0.12 -9.37 -14.52
CA ILE A 44 -0.38 -10.17 -15.72
C ILE A 44 -1.34 -9.46 -16.70
N PRO A 45 -2.55 -9.03 -16.31
CA PRO A 45 -3.47 -8.33 -17.21
C PRO A 45 -2.93 -6.97 -17.66
N ILE A 46 -2.14 -6.28 -16.84
CA ILE A 46 -1.53 -4.99 -17.22
C ILE A 46 -0.50 -5.19 -18.33
N VAL A 47 0.39 -6.19 -18.19
CA VAL A 47 1.38 -6.51 -19.22
C VAL A 47 0.70 -7.02 -20.49
N GLY A 48 -0.31 -7.90 -20.38
CA GLY A 48 -1.09 -8.37 -21.52
C GLY A 48 -1.79 -7.22 -22.26
N ALA A 49 -2.43 -6.31 -21.55
CA ALA A 49 -3.05 -5.14 -22.15
C ALA A 49 -2.01 -4.23 -22.82
N ALA A 50 -0.85 -4.01 -22.21
CA ALA A 50 0.22 -3.19 -22.79
C ALA A 50 0.73 -3.76 -24.11
N MET A 51 0.82 -5.08 -24.24
CA MET A 51 1.26 -5.75 -25.48
C MET A 51 0.22 -5.64 -26.61
N VAL A 52 -1.08 -5.70 -26.28
CA VAL A 52 -2.17 -5.72 -27.28
C VAL A 52 -2.56 -4.32 -27.73
N VAL A 53 -2.67 -3.37 -26.82
CA VAL A 53 -3.26 -2.04 -27.08
C VAL A 53 -2.21 -1.03 -27.54
N GLY A 54 -0.92 -1.31 -27.36
CA GLY A 54 0.20 -0.45 -27.75
C GLY A 54 0.12 0.96 -27.13
N ASN A 55 0.76 1.93 -27.80
CA ASN A 55 0.83 3.34 -27.36
C ASN A 55 -0.38 4.19 -27.79
N SER A 56 -1.55 3.60 -27.97
CA SER A 56 -2.77 4.33 -28.30
C SER A 56 -3.33 5.10 -27.11
N GLN A 57 -4.08 6.17 -27.37
CA GLN A 57 -4.73 6.95 -26.31
C GLN A 57 -5.70 6.07 -25.50
N VAL A 58 -6.44 5.18 -26.15
CA VAL A 58 -7.34 4.21 -25.50
C VAL A 58 -6.54 3.23 -24.64
N GLY A 59 -5.39 2.76 -25.14
CA GLY A 59 -4.50 1.88 -24.38
C GLY A 59 -4.01 2.50 -23.09
N ASN A 60 -3.63 3.76 -23.12
CA ASN A 60 -3.20 4.48 -21.91
C ASN A 60 -4.32 4.59 -20.88
N VAL A 61 -5.58 4.78 -21.29
CA VAL A 61 -6.73 4.79 -20.38
C VAL A 61 -6.96 3.42 -19.78
N ILE A 62 -6.91 2.35 -20.57
CA ILE A 62 -7.06 0.97 -20.06
C ILE A 62 -5.98 0.63 -19.04
N LEU A 63 -4.72 0.94 -19.35
CA LEU A 63 -3.60 0.70 -18.44
C LEU A 63 -3.72 1.51 -17.15
N PHE A 64 -4.21 2.75 -17.25
CA PHE A 64 -4.46 3.59 -16.08
C PHE A 64 -5.56 3.02 -15.17
N VAL A 65 -6.65 2.52 -15.75
CA VAL A 65 -7.75 1.90 -15.00
C VAL A 65 -7.29 0.59 -14.36
N LEU A 66 -6.60 -0.28 -15.09
CA LEU A 66 -6.07 -1.54 -14.55
C LEU A 66 -5.06 -1.28 -13.42
N GLY A 67 -4.16 -0.31 -13.62
CA GLY A 67 -3.22 0.11 -12.56
C GLY A 67 -3.93 0.67 -11.33
N GLY A 68 -4.99 1.45 -11.53
CA GLY A 68 -5.83 1.97 -10.44
C GLY A 68 -6.52 0.86 -9.64
N ILE A 69 -7.05 -0.15 -10.32
CA ILE A 69 -7.67 -1.33 -9.69
C ILE A 69 -6.61 -2.10 -8.87
N LEU A 70 -5.42 -2.32 -9.42
CA LEU A 70 -4.35 -3.00 -8.70
C LEU A 70 -3.95 -2.24 -7.42
N VAL A 71 -3.77 -0.92 -7.53
CA VAL A 71 -3.45 -0.06 -6.38
C VAL A 71 -4.57 -0.11 -5.34
N PHE A 72 -5.83 -0.06 -5.76
CA PHE A 72 -6.97 -0.19 -4.84
C PHE A 72 -6.95 -1.52 -4.09
N VAL A 73 -6.77 -2.64 -4.78
CA VAL A 73 -6.71 -3.97 -4.14
C VAL A 73 -5.53 -4.05 -3.16
N GLN A 74 -4.37 -3.47 -3.50
CA GLN A 74 -3.22 -3.40 -2.59
C GLN A 74 -3.52 -2.59 -1.32
N PHE A 75 -4.24 -1.47 -1.42
CA PHE A 75 -4.67 -0.72 -0.24
C PHE A 75 -5.66 -1.51 0.61
N VAL A 76 -6.63 -2.22 0.01
CA VAL A 76 -7.54 -3.10 0.75
C VAL A 76 -6.76 -4.14 1.54
N VAL A 77 -5.82 -4.85 0.90
CA VAL A 77 -4.96 -5.83 1.58
C VAL A 77 -4.21 -5.17 2.74
N THR A 78 -3.56 -4.03 2.50
CA THR A 78 -2.80 -3.32 3.52
C THR A 78 -3.66 -2.92 4.71
N TYR A 79 -4.84 -2.35 4.49
CA TYR A 79 -5.71 -1.92 5.59
C TYR A 79 -6.33 -3.07 6.35
N VAL A 80 -6.70 -4.18 5.69
CA VAL A 80 -7.18 -5.39 6.34
C VAL A 80 -6.14 -5.91 7.33
N PHE A 81 -4.91 -6.12 6.89
CA PHE A 81 -3.86 -6.66 7.75
C PHE A 81 -3.36 -5.66 8.79
N SER A 82 -3.35 -4.36 8.48
CA SER A 82 -3.05 -3.31 9.47
C SER A 82 -4.12 -3.27 10.58
N GLY A 83 -5.38 -3.37 10.21
CA GLY A 83 -6.49 -3.45 11.18
C GLY A 83 -6.35 -4.68 12.07
N MET A 84 -6.04 -5.85 11.51
CA MET A 84 -5.77 -7.06 12.29
C MET A 84 -4.61 -6.86 13.26
N THR A 85 -3.51 -6.28 12.79
CA THR A 85 -2.32 -6.02 13.63
C THR A 85 -2.66 -5.10 14.80
N VAL A 86 -3.39 -4.01 14.57
CA VAL A 86 -3.81 -3.09 15.64
C VAL A 86 -4.66 -3.80 16.70
N HIS A 87 -5.62 -4.61 16.27
CA HIS A 87 -6.47 -5.36 17.21
C HIS A 87 -5.70 -6.43 17.99
N LEU A 88 -4.74 -7.11 17.37
CA LEU A 88 -3.88 -8.06 18.06
C LEU A 88 -3.00 -7.38 19.11
N ILE A 89 -2.40 -6.23 18.76
CA ILE A 89 -1.61 -5.45 19.71
C ILE A 89 -2.48 -4.98 20.88
N TYR A 90 -3.69 -4.49 20.60
CA TYR A 90 -4.62 -4.07 21.64
C TYR A 90 -5.01 -5.23 22.56
N GLY A 91 -5.38 -6.39 22.01
CA GLY A 91 -5.69 -7.61 22.77
C GLY A 91 -4.52 -8.07 23.64
N TYR A 92 -3.30 -8.06 23.07
CA TYR A 92 -2.10 -8.40 23.82
C TYR A 92 -1.85 -7.45 25.01
N LEU A 93 -2.04 -6.15 24.82
CA LEU A 93 -1.84 -5.15 25.87
C LEU A 93 -2.90 -5.19 26.96
N THR A 94 -4.14 -5.58 26.64
CA THR A 94 -5.27 -5.56 27.58
C THR A 94 -5.55 -6.92 28.20
N GLU A 95 -5.43 -8.01 27.45
CA GLU A 95 -5.80 -9.37 27.84
C GLU A 95 -4.57 -10.27 28.02
N GLY A 96 -3.37 -9.81 27.60
CA GLY A 96 -2.12 -10.57 27.66
C GLY A 96 -1.98 -11.61 26.54
N ASP A 97 -2.95 -11.68 25.63
CA ASP A 97 -2.97 -12.61 24.50
C ASP A 97 -3.58 -11.97 23.26
N GLY A 98 -2.97 -12.19 22.10
CA GLY A 98 -3.43 -11.71 20.79
C GLY A 98 -4.26 -12.76 20.08
N ASP A 99 -5.60 -12.67 20.12
CA ASP A 99 -6.49 -13.60 19.44
C ASP A 99 -6.72 -13.22 17.98
N MET A 100 -6.15 -14.01 17.07
CA MET A 100 -6.29 -13.84 15.62
C MET A 100 -7.74 -13.97 15.14
N GLY A 101 -8.55 -14.82 15.79
CA GLY A 101 -9.96 -15.01 15.46
C GLY A 101 -10.79 -13.76 15.76
N LYS A 102 -10.56 -13.14 16.92
CA LYS A 102 -11.21 -11.88 17.31
C LYS A 102 -10.79 -10.75 16.35
N ALA A 103 -9.51 -10.63 16.03
CA ALA A 103 -9.01 -9.62 15.10
C ALA A 103 -9.65 -9.76 13.72
N TRP A 104 -9.76 -10.98 13.19
CA TRP A 104 -10.44 -11.24 11.92
C TRP A 104 -11.93 -10.90 11.95
N ALA A 105 -12.65 -11.26 13.03
CA ALA A 105 -14.07 -10.95 13.18
C ALA A 105 -14.34 -9.44 13.14
N ILE A 106 -13.48 -8.64 13.80
CA ILE A 106 -13.59 -7.17 13.82
C ILE A 106 -13.33 -6.59 12.44
N VAL A 107 -12.24 -6.99 11.78
CA VAL A 107 -11.91 -6.53 10.43
C VAL A 107 -13.01 -6.88 9.43
N ARG A 108 -13.63 -8.06 9.57
CA ARG A 108 -14.76 -8.46 8.73
C ARG A 108 -16.01 -7.61 8.98
N ARG A 109 -16.25 -7.22 10.22
CA ARG A 109 -17.37 -6.33 10.58
C ARG A 109 -17.19 -4.94 9.98
N ASP A 110 -15.96 -4.42 10.07
CA ASP A 110 -15.62 -3.06 9.67
C ASP A 110 -15.08 -3.02 8.20
N PHE A 111 -15.36 -4.07 7.42
CA PHE A 111 -14.83 -4.24 6.06
C PHE A 111 -15.25 -3.12 5.10
N PHE A 112 -16.46 -2.60 5.22
CA PHE A 112 -16.94 -1.49 4.38
C PHE A 112 -16.21 -0.19 4.68
N ASP A 113 -15.83 0.06 5.93
CA ASP A 113 -15.02 1.23 6.32
C ASP A 113 -13.60 1.11 5.74
N ILE A 114 -13.05 -0.09 5.75
CA ILE A 114 -11.76 -0.42 5.12
C ILE A 114 -11.83 -0.16 3.61
N LEU A 115 -12.88 -0.59 2.91
CA LEU A 115 -13.08 -0.32 1.49
C LEU A 115 -13.15 1.18 1.19
N THR A 116 -13.87 1.93 2.02
CA THR A 116 -13.98 3.39 1.87
C THR A 116 -12.61 4.07 2.03
N LEU A 117 -11.83 3.68 3.03
CA LEU A 117 -10.46 4.16 3.24
C LEU A 117 -9.52 3.80 2.07
N ALA A 118 -9.62 2.57 1.58
CA ALA A 118 -8.84 2.11 0.43
C ALA A 118 -9.19 2.90 -0.84
N ALA A 119 -10.48 3.16 -1.08
CA ALA A 119 -10.94 3.97 -2.21
C ALA A 119 -10.44 5.41 -2.11
N ALA A 120 -10.54 6.05 -0.95
CA ALA A 120 -10.02 7.39 -0.70
C ALA A 120 -8.51 7.47 -0.92
N SER A 121 -7.74 6.50 -0.39
CA SER A 121 -6.29 6.43 -0.55
C SER A 121 -5.88 6.20 -2.00
N THR A 122 -6.62 5.36 -2.73
CA THR A 122 -6.40 5.13 -4.15
C THR A 122 -6.65 6.42 -4.94
N ALA A 123 -7.75 7.12 -4.68
CA ALA A 123 -8.07 8.39 -5.34
C ALA A 123 -6.97 9.43 -5.12
N VAL A 124 -6.50 9.61 -3.89
CA VAL A 124 -5.38 10.51 -3.56
C VAL A 124 -4.11 10.12 -4.30
N ASN A 125 -3.81 8.83 -4.36
CA ASN A 125 -2.59 8.32 -5.02
C ASN A 125 -2.65 8.54 -6.55
N LEU A 126 -3.81 8.30 -7.17
CA LEU A 126 -4.02 8.57 -8.59
C LEU A 126 -3.94 10.07 -8.91
N LEU A 127 -4.53 10.92 -8.07
CA LEU A 127 -4.42 12.38 -8.23
C LEU A 127 -2.98 12.87 -8.12
N ARG A 128 -2.20 12.36 -7.14
CA ARG A 128 -0.77 12.65 -7.03
C ARG A 128 0.01 12.19 -8.25
N SER A 129 -0.30 11.01 -8.79
CA SER A 129 0.33 10.46 -10.00
C SER A 129 0.07 11.35 -11.22
N LEU A 130 -1.17 11.80 -11.40
CA LEU A 130 -1.54 12.74 -12.46
C LEU A 130 -0.85 14.11 -12.30
N ALA A 131 -0.83 14.66 -11.09
CA ALA A 131 -0.17 15.92 -10.80
C ALA A 131 1.35 15.87 -11.06
N ASN A 132 2.00 14.77 -10.68
CA ASN A 132 3.42 14.55 -10.93
C ASN A 132 3.74 14.34 -12.42
N ARG A 133 2.83 13.70 -13.18
CA ARG A 133 2.97 13.53 -14.63
C ARG A 133 2.95 14.89 -15.34
N ASN A 134 2.06 15.80 -14.93
CA ASN A 134 2.00 17.16 -15.45
C ASN A 134 3.26 17.98 -15.13
N ARG A 135 3.79 17.85 -13.92
CA ARG A 135 5.04 18.53 -13.51
C ARG A 135 6.27 18.03 -14.28
N ARG A 136 6.39 16.72 -14.49
CA ARG A 136 7.52 16.16 -15.26
C ARG A 136 7.48 16.58 -16.73
N GLY A 137 6.31 16.66 -17.34
CA GLY A 137 6.16 17.21 -18.71
C GLY A 137 6.58 18.68 -18.79
N SER A 138 6.29 19.50 -17.80
CA SER A 138 6.72 20.90 -17.70
C SER A 138 8.22 21.07 -17.49
N VAL A 139 8.84 20.24 -16.64
CA VAL A 139 10.29 20.30 -16.37
C VAL A 139 11.10 19.84 -17.57
N VAL A 140 10.71 18.76 -18.24
CA VAL A 140 11.37 18.27 -19.47
C VAL A 140 11.23 19.28 -20.60
N GLY A 141 10.05 19.90 -20.75
CA GLY A 141 9.82 20.98 -21.72
C GLY A 141 10.66 22.24 -21.42
N GLY A 142 10.86 22.56 -20.15
CA GLY A 142 11.73 23.66 -19.71
C GLY A 142 13.21 23.40 -20.05
N ILE A 143 13.71 22.19 -19.77
CA ILE A 143 15.09 21.79 -20.09
C ILE A 143 15.32 21.76 -21.61
N ALA A 144 14.37 21.22 -22.38
CA ALA A 144 14.47 21.20 -23.84
C ALA A 144 14.51 22.62 -24.44
N ARG A 145 13.69 23.58 -23.95
CA ARG A 145 13.75 24.99 -24.38
C ARG A 145 15.04 25.68 -23.96
N ALA A 146 15.57 25.39 -22.78
CA ALA A 146 16.85 25.94 -22.34
C ALA A 146 18.02 25.43 -23.21
N ALA A 147 17.99 24.16 -23.62
CA ALA A 147 19.01 23.57 -24.50
C ALA A 147 18.94 24.09 -25.93
N THR A 148 17.72 24.36 -26.47
CA THR A 148 17.56 24.92 -27.82
C THR A 148 17.73 26.43 -27.90
N GLY A 149 17.70 27.13 -26.78
CA GLY A 149 17.94 28.59 -26.70
C GLY A 149 19.43 28.96 -26.58
N LEU A 150 20.34 27.98 -26.51
CA LEU A 150 21.80 28.18 -26.43
C LEU A 150 22.52 27.88 -27.75
N LEU A 151 21.79 27.58 -28.83
CA LEU A 151 22.27 27.47 -30.20
C LEU A 151 21.77 28.62 -31.05
#